data_d8a88505646f1a01c9e9ff3049346036
#
_entry.id   d8a88505646f1a01c9e9ff3049346036
#
_cell.length_a   1.000
_cell.length_b   1.000
_cell.length_c   1.000
_cell.angle_alpha   90.00
_cell.angle_beta   90.00
_cell.angle_gamma   90.00
#
_symmetry.space_group_name_H-M   'P 1'
#
loop_
_entity.id
_entity.type
_entity.pdbx_description
1 polymer ?
#
loop_
_entity_poly.entity_id
_entity_poly.type
_entity_poly.pdbx_seq_one_letter_code
_entity_poly.pdbx_strand_id
1 'polypeptide(L)'
;MMGNRRRSVLLAAVLFALLLTVACSTARTRVVLLPDKDGTTGAIAVLQGEKETVLDAPMTSAEVGAWGQVEKGAVTPDEVQQKFSQALAAQPPDPISFVLYFEEGTTVVLPESRGTLASLFAEVDARQAVEVQVTGHTDTVGQKEDNDHLSTKRAETIKQMLIEKGLRASFIRAVGRGERQLLIPTVDNVAEIKNRRVEVIVR
;
A
#
# COMPACT_ATOMS: atom_id res chain seq x y z
N MET A 1 -61.99 34.02 23.84
CA MET A 1 -61.42 32.71 23.43
C MET A 1 -60.19 32.81 22.48
N MET A 2 -59.52 33.95 22.32
CA MET A 2 -58.39 34.11 21.42
C MET A 2 -56.99 33.94 22.02
N GLY A 3 -56.89 33.85 23.36
CA GLY A 3 -55.59 33.77 24.07
C GLY A 3 -54.89 32.40 24.03
N ASN A 4 -55.66 31.29 23.99
CA ASN A 4 -55.09 29.93 24.08
C ASN A 4 -54.46 29.43 22.78
N ARG A 5 -54.98 29.84 21.63
CA ARG A 5 -54.42 29.42 20.32
C ARG A 5 -53.03 30.03 20.06
N ARG A 6 -52.79 31.28 20.47
CA ARG A 6 -51.48 31.94 20.30
C ARG A 6 -50.41 31.33 21.20
N ARG A 7 -50.77 30.90 22.43
CA ARG A 7 -49.85 30.21 23.38
C ARG A 7 -49.49 28.82 22.85
N SER A 8 -50.45 28.05 22.27
CA SER A 8 -50.19 26.73 21.71
C SER A 8 -49.32 26.79 20.45
N VAL A 9 -49.46 27.81 19.59
CA VAL A 9 -48.62 27.98 18.40
C VAL A 9 -47.20 28.42 18.78
N LEU A 10 -47.04 29.27 19.80
CA LEU A 10 -45.72 29.65 20.32
C LEU A 10 -45.00 28.49 20.98
N LEU A 11 -45.69 27.67 21.78
CA LEU A 11 -45.10 26.44 22.36
C LEU A 11 -44.71 25.42 21.30
N ALA A 12 -45.51 25.21 20.27
CA ALA A 12 -45.17 24.33 19.15
C ALA A 12 -43.96 24.83 18.33
N ALA A 13 -43.85 26.13 18.09
CA ALA A 13 -42.74 26.76 17.39
C ALA A 13 -41.42 26.67 18.20
N VAL A 14 -41.50 26.83 19.54
CA VAL A 14 -40.32 26.68 20.42
C VAL A 14 -39.88 25.22 20.51
N LEU A 15 -40.82 24.25 20.59
CA LEU A 15 -40.49 22.81 20.56
C LEU A 15 -39.88 22.40 19.19
N PHE A 16 -40.40 22.96 18.09
CA PHE A 16 -39.86 22.67 16.76
C PHE A 16 -38.47 23.31 16.57
N ALA A 17 -38.23 24.51 17.11
CA ALA A 17 -36.89 25.13 17.10
C ALA A 17 -35.89 24.36 17.99
N LEU A 18 -36.34 23.83 19.13
CA LEU A 18 -35.49 22.97 19.96
C LEU A 18 -35.12 21.61 19.31
N LEU A 19 -36.03 21.04 18.50
CA LEU A 19 -35.79 19.81 17.75
C LEU A 19 -34.80 20.00 16.59
N LEU A 20 -34.70 21.19 16.02
CA LEU A 20 -33.75 21.52 14.95
C LEU A 20 -32.32 21.70 15.48
N THR A 21 -32.09 21.92 16.75
CA THR A 21 -30.75 22.11 17.33
C THR A 21 -30.04 20.79 17.66
N VAL A 22 -30.74 19.64 17.62
CA VAL A 22 -30.16 18.33 17.93
C VAL A 22 -29.52 17.65 16.71
N ALA A 23 -29.69 18.18 15.50
CA ALA A 23 -29.19 17.57 14.27
C ALA A 23 -27.80 18.04 13.84
N CYS A 24 -27.04 18.76 14.65
CA CYS A 24 -25.59 18.91 14.42
C CYS A 24 -24.89 17.66 14.90
N SER A 25 -24.90 16.61 14.10
CA SER A 25 -23.96 15.52 14.19
C SER A 25 -22.56 16.13 13.99
N THR A 26 -21.87 16.40 15.10
CA THR A 26 -20.47 16.81 15.05
C THR A 26 -19.69 15.63 14.49
N ALA A 27 -19.35 15.69 13.21
CA ALA A 27 -18.48 14.72 12.59
C ALA A 27 -17.18 14.66 13.41
N ARG A 28 -16.96 13.54 14.10
CA ARG A 28 -15.70 13.28 14.79
C ARG A 28 -14.84 12.44 13.87
N THR A 29 -13.62 12.87 13.69
CA THR A 29 -12.63 12.06 12.97
C THR A 29 -11.89 11.20 13.99
N ARG A 30 -11.90 9.89 13.80
CA ARG A 30 -11.13 8.96 14.62
C ARG A 30 -10.00 8.39 13.78
N VAL A 31 -8.78 8.50 14.29
CA VAL A 31 -7.57 7.87 13.75
C VAL A 31 -7.20 6.72 14.69
N VAL A 32 -6.91 5.56 14.15
CA VAL A 32 -6.50 4.38 14.92
C VAL A 32 -5.19 3.85 14.35
N LEU A 33 -4.19 3.65 15.21
CA LEU A 33 -2.94 3.00 14.85
C LEU A 33 -3.07 1.49 15.04
N LEU A 34 -3.09 0.76 13.93
CA LEU A 34 -3.11 -0.70 13.93
C LEU A 34 -1.68 -1.24 13.80
N PRO A 35 -1.39 -2.40 14.41
CA PRO A 35 -0.14 -3.10 14.12
C PRO A 35 -0.13 -3.65 12.70
N ASP A 36 1.04 -3.77 12.12
CA ASP A 36 1.27 -4.50 10.88
C ASP A 36 1.09 -6.02 11.08
N LYS A 37 1.00 -6.77 10.00
CA LYS A 37 0.78 -8.23 10.05
C LYS A 37 1.94 -8.99 10.71
N ASP A 38 3.15 -8.44 10.68
CA ASP A 38 4.34 -8.97 11.36
C ASP A 38 4.41 -8.59 12.85
N GLY A 39 3.41 -7.83 13.34
CA GLY A 39 3.32 -7.35 14.72
C GLY A 39 4.11 -6.08 15.00
N THR A 40 4.81 -5.54 14.01
CA THR A 40 5.47 -4.23 14.15
C THR A 40 4.43 -3.12 14.16
N THR A 41 4.79 -1.96 14.69
CA THR A 41 3.90 -0.79 14.75
C THR A 41 4.73 0.45 14.48
N GLY A 42 4.29 1.23 13.49
CA GLY A 42 4.86 2.54 13.21
C GLY A 42 4.38 3.60 14.20
N ALA A 43 4.48 4.86 13.80
CA ALA A 43 3.92 5.98 14.55
C ALA A 43 3.14 6.91 13.62
N ILE A 44 2.06 7.49 14.12
CA ILE A 44 1.23 8.49 13.42
C ILE A 44 1.18 9.76 14.24
N ALA A 45 1.50 10.90 13.64
CA ALA A 45 1.30 12.21 14.23
C ALA A 45 -0.03 12.82 13.74
N VAL A 46 -0.93 13.13 14.66
CA VAL A 46 -2.16 13.86 14.39
C VAL A 46 -1.90 15.34 14.69
N LEU A 47 -1.90 16.16 13.64
CA LEU A 47 -1.63 17.59 13.72
C LEU A 47 -2.93 18.39 13.77
N GLN A 48 -3.04 19.29 14.74
CA GLN A 48 -4.16 20.22 14.88
C GLN A 48 -3.61 21.63 15.15
N GLY A 49 -3.49 22.42 14.11
CA GLY A 49 -2.74 23.67 14.16
C GLY A 49 -1.29 23.42 14.56
N GLU A 50 -0.83 24.04 15.64
CA GLU A 50 0.53 23.84 16.19
C GLU A 50 0.64 22.67 17.19
N LYS A 51 -0.50 22.04 17.54
CA LYS A 51 -0.51 20.90 18.46
C LYS A 51 -0.31 19.59 17.70
N GLU A 52 0.56 18.76 18.24
CA GLU A 52 0.86 17.42 17.75
C GLU A 52 0.46 16.37 18.80
N THR A 53 -0.24 15.33 18.37
CA THR A 53 -0.56 14.15 19.17
C THR A 53 -0.01 12.93 18.48
N VAL A 54 1.00 12.29 19.07
CA VAL A 54 1.67 11.11 18.51
C VAL A 54 0.99 9.85 19.05
N LEU A 55 0.61 8.96 18.12
CA LEU A 55 0.22 7.57 18.40
C LEU A 55 1.44 6.71 18.02
N ASP A 56 2.02 6.00 18.95
CA ASP A 56 3.27 5.24 18.82
C ASP A 56 3.17 3.82 19.41
N ALA A 57 1.98 3.44 19.85
CA ALA A 57 1.70 2.10 20.34
C ALA A 57 0.52 1.47 19.57
N PRO A 58 0.52 0.15 19.36
CA PRO A 58 -0.57 -0.53 18.66
C PRO A 58 -1.89 -0.34 19.41
N MET A 59 -2.99 -0.33 18.66
CA MET A 59 -4.36 -0.19 19.16
C MET A 59 -4.61 1.10 19.94
N THR A 60 -3.82 2.15 19.69
CA THR A 60 -4.09 3.50 20.18
C THR A 60 -4.93 4.29 19.17
N SER A 61 -5.70 5.25 19.66
CA SER A 61 -6.55 6.11 18.86
C SER A 61 -6.42 7.58 19.21
N ALA A 62 -6.74 8.45 18.27
CA ALA A 62 -6.97 9.86 18.48
C ALA A 62 -8.34 10.22 17.93
N GLU A 63 -9.19 10.84 18.75
CA GLU A 63 -10.45 11.43 18.31
C GLU A 63 -10.29 12.94 18.18
N VAL A 64 -10.55 13.44 16.96
CA VAL A 64 -10.57 14.87 16.68
C VAL A 64 -12.02 15.36 16.76
N GLY A 65 -12.30 16.16 17.77
CA GLY A 65 -13.62 16.75 17.98
C GLY A 65 -13.87 17.96 17.07
N ALA A 66 -15.12 18.41 17.02
CA ALA A 66 -15.56 19.50 16.13
C ALA A 66 -14.84 20.84 16.38
N TRP A 67 -14.30 21.05 17.55
CA TRP A 67 -13.58 22.26 17.94
C TRP A 67 -12.05 22.07 17.91
N GLY A 68 -11.59 20.99 17.28
CA GLY A 68 -10.17 20.71 17.14
C GLY A 68 -9.48 20.14 18.36
N GLN A 69 -10.21 19.78 19.44
CA GLN A 69 -9.63 19.02 20.53
C GLN A 69 -9.26 17.61 20.07
N VAL A 70 -8.08 17.13 20.45
CA VAL A 70 -7.62 15.77 20.17
C VAL A 70 -7.55 15.00 21.49
N GLU A 71 -8.31 13.91 21.56
CA GLU A 71 -8.33 13.01 22.72
C GLU A 71 -7.64 11.69 22.33
N LYS A 72 -6.55 11.35 23.04
CA LYS A 72 -5.85 10.09 22.88
C LYS A 72 -6.56 9.00 23.68
N GLY A 73 -6.75 7.83 23.09
CA GLY A 73 -7.40 6.68 23.71
C GLY A 73 -6.81 5.37 23.25
N ALA A 74 -7.38 4.27 23.71
CA ALA A 74 -7.11 2.93 23.22
C ALA A 74 -8.39 2.36 22.59
N VAL A 75 -8.24 1.39 21.68
CA VAL A 75 -9.33 0.67 21.05
C VAL A 75 -9.12 -0.83 21.18
N THR A 76 -10.20 -1.57 21.19
CA THR A 76 -10.15 -3.04 21.16
C THR A 76 -10.23 -3.55 19.71
N PRO A 77 -9.76 -4.79 19.42
CA PRO A 77 -9.94 -5.42 18.10
C PRO A 77 -11.41 -5.46 17.68
N ASP A 78 -12.33 -5.73 18.60
CA ASP A 78 -13.76 -5.79 18.32
C ASP A 78 -14.33 -4.42 17.90
N GLU A 79 -13.91 -3.34 18.55
CA GLU A 79 -14.30 -1.98 18.16
C GLU A 79 -13.77 -1.61 16.76
N VAL A 80 -12.51 -2.01 16.45
CA VAL A 80 -11.93 -1.81 15.14
C VAL A 80 -12.73 -2.58 14.09
N GLN A 81 -13.04 -3.85 14.35
CA GLN A 81 -13.82 -4.67 13.42
C GLN A 81 -15.23 -4.12 13.21
N GLN A 82 -15.90 -3.64 14.26
CA GLN A 82 -17.25 -3.06 14.14
C GLN A 82 -17.26 -1.74 13.36
N LYS A 83 -16.29 -0.87 13.59
CA LYS A 83 -16.28 0.48 13.01
C LYS A 83 -15.60 0.58 11.66
N PHE A 84 -14.59 -0.25 11.40
CA PHE A 84 -13.73 -0.15 10.23
C PHE A 84 -13.75 -1.40 9.33
N SER A 85 -14.64 -2.38 9.57
CA SER A 85 -14.70 -3.61 8.78
C SER A 85 -14.76 -3.37 7.27
N GLN A 86 -15.55 -2.41 6.82
CA GLN A 86 -15.65 -2.10 5.38
C GLN A 86 -14.35 -1.51 4.83
N ALA A 87 -13.69 -0.63 5.57
CA ALA A 87 -12.41 -0.05 5.17
C ALA A 87 -11.29 -1.11 5.18
N LEU A 88 -11.28 -1.98 6.18
CA LEU A 88 -10.32 -3.08 6.26
C LEU A 88 -10.54 -4.10 5.13
N ALA A 89 -11.79 -4.42 4.80
CA ALA A 89 -12.11 -5.32 3.69
C ALA A 89 -11.82 -4.70 2.30
N ALA A 90 -11.76 -3.38 2.20
CA ALA A 90 -11.42 -2.68 0.97
C ALA A 90 -9.89 -2.50 0.75
N GLN A 91 -9.06 -2.94 1.70
CA GLN A 91 -7.61 -2.88 1.53
C GLN A 91 -7.17 -3.82 0.39
N PRO A 92 -6.28 -3.35 -0.50
CA PRO A 92 -5.73 -4.22 -1.52
C PRO A 92 -4.89 -5.34 -0.88
N PRO A 93 -4.72 -6.47 -1.57
CA PRO A 93 -3.81 -7.52 -1.15
C PRO A 93 -2.38 -6.97 -1.00
N ASP A 94 -1.63 -7.53 -0.05
CA ASP A 94 -0.23 -7.13 0.14
C ASP A 94 0.58 -7.33 -1.14
N PRO A 95 1.62 -6.51 -1.36
CA PRO A 95 2.57 -6.73 -2.43
C PRO A 95 3.26 -8.09 -2.29
N ILE A 96 3.39 -8.81 -3.40
CA ILE A 96 4.15 -10.06 -3.46
C ILE A 96 5.35 -9.89 -4.37
N SER A 97 6.51 -10.36 -3.91
CA SER A 97 7.78 -10.29 -4.66
C SER A 97 8.16 -11.65 -5.23
N PHE A 98 8.56 -11.66 -6.49
CA PHE A 98 9.09 -12.81 -7.21
C PHE A 98 10.51 -12.52 -7.68
N VAL A 99 11.42 -13.49 -7.56
CA VAL A 99 12.79 -13.36 -8.03
C VAL A 99 13.04 -14.42 -9.11
N LEU A 100 13.45 -13.94 -10.29
CA LEU A 100 13.75 -14.77 -11.44
C LEU A 100 15.23 -14.65 -11.78
N TYR A 101 15.92 -15.77 -11.92
CA TYR A 101 17.34 -15.82 -12.25
C TYR A 101 17.56 -16.07 -13.73
N PHE A 102 18.68 -15.56 -14.27
CA PHE A 102 19.00 -15.54 -15.67
C PHE A 102 20.37 -16.17 -15.94
N GLU A 103 20.50 -16.74 -17.13
CA GLU A 103 21.79 -17.19 -17.65
C GLU A 103 22.76 -16.00 -17.81
N GLU A 104 24.05 -16.28 -17.69
CA GLU A 104 25.12 -15.29 -17.80
C GLU A 104 25.09 -14.61 -19.17
N GLY A 105 25.18 -13.28 -19.19
CA GLY A 105 25.20 -12.48 -20.43
C GLY A 105 23.92 -12.52 -21.27
N THR A 106 22.85 -13.20 -20.82
CA THR A 106 21.64 -13.41 -21.62
C THR A 106 20.38 -12.87 -20.96
N THR A 107 19.26 -12.94 -21.70
CA THR A 107 17.90 -12.69 -21.22
C THR A 107 17.10 -13.99 -21.05
N VAL A 108 17.76 -15.14 -20.98
CA VAL A 108 17.15 -16.45 -20.82
C VAL A 108 16.93 -16.71 -19.33
N VAL A 109 15.68 -16.97 -18.97
CA VAL A 109 15.30 -17.34 -17.59
C VAL A 109 15.78 -18.74 -17.31
N LEU A 110 16.48 -18.93 -16.18
CA LEU A 110 16.97 -20.24 -15.76
C LEU A 110 15.82 -21.23 -15.55
N PRO A 111 16.04 -22.53 -15.85
CA PRO A 111 15.04 -23.57 -15.65
C PRO A 111 14.46 -23.59 -14.23
N GLU A 112 15.29 -23.33 -13.21
CA GLU A 112 14.91 -23.30 -11.79
C GLU A 112 13.90 -22.18 -11.49
N SER A 113 13.91 -21.10 -12.28
CA SER A 113 12.99 -19.96 -12.10
C SER A 113 11.64 -20.14 -12.83
N ARG A 114 11.45 -21.21 -13.60
CA ARG A 114 10.20 -21.43 -14.35
C ARG A 114 8.99 -21.61 -13.43
N GLY A 115 9.18 -22.29 -12.29
CA GLY A 115 8.12 -22.42 -11.29
C GLY A 115 7.72 -21.09 -10.69
N THR A 116 8.70 -20.24 -10.37
CA THR A 116 8.48 -18.87 -9.89
C THR A 116 7.77 -18.01 -10.95
N LEU A 117 8.15 -18.15 -12.23
CA LEU A 117 7.50 -17.44 -13.33
C LEU A 117 6.02 -17.87 -13.49
N ALA A 118 5.73 -19.16 -13.34
CA ALA A 118 4.36 -19.66 -13.35
C ALA A 118 3.53 -19.11 -12.18
N SER A 119 4.12 -19.05 -10.98
CA SER A 119 3.48 -18.45 -9.80
C SER A 119 3.24 -16.95 -9.96
N LEU A 120 4.17 -16.22 -10.59
CA LEU A 120 3.98 -14.81 -10.95
C LEU A 120 2.76 -14.62 -11.86
N PHE A 121 2.64 -15.43 -12.91
CA PHE A 121 1.49 -15.35 -13.81
C PHE A 121 0.17 -15.66 -13.09
N ALA A 122 0.14 -16.68 -12.25
CA ALA A 122 -1.04 -17.03 -11.46
C ALA A 122 -1.46 -15.90 -10.50
N GLU A 123 -0.49 -15.22 -9.89
CA GLU A 123 -0.75 -14.08 -9.00
C GLU A 123 -1.32 -12.88 -9.76
N VAL A 124 -0.77 -12.57 -10.95
CA VAL A 124 -1.27 -11.50 -11.81
C VAL A 124 -2.70 -11.79 -12.26
N ASP A 125 -3.02 -13.03 -12.63
CA ASP A 125 -4.36 -13.43 -13.05
C ASP A 125 -5.39 -13.40 -11.89
N ALA A 126 -4.94 -13.61 -10.66
CA ALA A 126 -5.81 -13.63 -9.48
C ALA A 126 -6.23 -12.23 -9.00
N ARG A 127 -5.51 -11.17 -9.37
CA ARG A 127 -5.78 -9.79 -8.92
C ARG A 127 -6.73 -9.07 -9.86
N GLN A 128 -7.76 -8.43 -9.32
CA GLN A 128 -8.70 -7.61 -10.11
C GLN A 128 -8.09 -6.30 -10.61
N ALA A 129 -7.24 -5.69 -9.78
CA ALA A 129 -6.46 -4.51 -10.13
C ALA A 129 -4.99 -4.81 -9.79
N VAL A 130 -4.12 -4.73 -10.79
CA VAL A 130 -2.72 -5.12 -10.65
C VAL A 130 -1.80 -4.03 -11.18
N GLU A 131 -0.79 -3.72 -10.40
CA GLU A 131 0.38 -2.93 -10.82
C GLU A 131 1.62 -3.79 -10.62
N VAL A 132 2.47 -3.86 -11.65
CA VAL A 132 3.68 -4.68 -11.63
C VAL A 132 4.91 -3.82 -11.83
N GLN A 133 5.85 -3.92 -10.90
CA GLN A 133 7.17 -3.35 -11.01
C GLN A 133 8.18 -4.45 -11.30
N VAL A 134 8.92 -4.32 -12.40
CA VAL A 134 9.95 -5.25 -12.85
C VAL A 134 11.30 -4.57 -12.79
N THR A 135 12.23 -5.10 -12.01
CA THR A 135 13.58 -4.52 -11.83
C THR A 135 14.63 -5.54 -12.20
N GLY A 136 15.42 -5.24 -13.25
CA GLY A 136 16.51 -6.10 -13.71
C GLY A 136 17.85 -5.74 -13.07
N HIS A 137 18.67 -6.76 -12.83
CA HIS A 137 20.00 -6.64 -12.24
C HIS A 137 21.00 -7.53 -12.99
N THR A 138 22.30 -7.21 -12.83
CA THR A 138 23.42 -8.02 -13.30
C THR A 138 24.38 -8.31 -12.14
N ASP A 139 25.29 -9.23 -12.35
CA ASP A 139 26.54 -9.29 -11.59
C ASP A 139 27.51 -8.20 -12.07
N THR A 140 28.76 -8.24 -11.58
CA THR A 140 29.79 -7.24 -11.87
C THR A 140 30.71 -7.63 -13.03
N VAL A 141 30.33 -8.65 -13.81
CA VAL A 141 31.12 -9.06 -15.00
C VAL A 141 30.83 -8.12 -16.15
N GLY A 142 31.89 -7.59 -16.79
CA GLY A 142 31.82 -6.72 -17.95
C GLY A 142 31.81 -5.24 -17.63
N GLN A 143 31.35 -4.43 -18.56
CA GLN A 143 31.30 -2.96 -18.41
C GLN A 143 29.96 -2.52 -17.81
N LYS A 144 29.98 -1.46 -17.01
CA LYS A 144 28.77 -0.92 -16.35
C LYS A 144 27.67 -0.54 -17.32
N GLU A 145 28.05 0.04 -18.45
CA GLU A 145 27.13 0.44 -19.52
C GLU A 145 26.43 -0.78 -20.13
N ASP A 146 27.18 -1.85 -20.37
CA ASP A 146 26.64 -3.10 -20.89
C ASP A 146 25.70 -3.78 -19.85
N ASN A 147 26.08 -3.74 -18.58
CA ASN A 147 25.26 -4.22 -17.48
C ASN A 147 23.96 -3.44 -17.32
N ASP A 148 23.97 -2.11 -17.54
CA ASP A 148 22.77 -1.29 -17.58
C ASP A 148 21.82 -1.70 -18.72
N HIS A 149 22.36 -1.90 -19.90
CA HIS A 149 21.60 -2.36 -21.05
C HIS A 149 21.04 -3.79 -20.86
N LEU A 150 21.86 -4.71 -20.37
CA LEU A 150 21.45 -6.10 -20.14
C LEU A 150 20.35 -6.19 -19.07
N SER A 151 20.50 -5.46 -17.97
CA SER A 151 19.48 -5.43 -16.91
C SER A 151 18.15 -4.88 -17.40
N THR A 152 18.18 -3.83 -18.22
CA THR A 152 16.99 -3.25 -18.86
C THR A 152 16.34 -4.26 -19.79
N LYS A 153 17.11 -4.94 -20.65
CA LYS A 153 16.60 -5.98 -21.56
C LYS A 153 15.95 -7.14 -20.79
N ARG A 154 16.53 -7.58 -19.66
CA ARG A 154 15.95 -8.60 -18.80
C ARG A 154 14.59 -8.17 -18.25
N ALA A 155 14.51 -6.94 -17.73
CA ALA A 155 13.25 -6.39 -17.22
C ALA A 155 12.18 -6.29 -18.32
N GLU A 156 12.54 -5.80 -19.53
CA GLU A 156 11.61 -5.72 -20.66
C GLU A 156 11.20 -7.11 -21.17
N THR A 157 12.06 -8.12 -21.09
CA THR A 157 11.69 -9.51 -21.43
C THR A 157 10.57 -10.02 -20.53
N ILE A 158 10.67 -9.83 -19.21
CA ILE A 158 9.60 -10.23 -18.28
C ILE A 158 8.33 -9.39 -18.51
N LYS A 159 8.46 -8.08 -18.72
CA LYS A 159 7.33 -7.22 -19.09
C LYS A 159 6.62 -7.71 -20.35
N GLN A 160 7.36 -8.07 -21.38
CA GLN A 160 6.78 -8.60 -22.63
C GLN A 160 6.02 -9.91 -22.38
N MET A 161 6.56 -10.82 -21.59
CA MET A 161 5.87 -12.06 -21.20
C MET A 161 4.56 -11.80 -20.46
N LEU A 162 4.52 -10.78 -19.59
CA LEU A 162 3.29 -10.36 -18.90
C LEU A 162 2.26 -9.75 -19.85
N ILE A 163 2.70 -8.97 -20.84
CA ILE A 163 1.82 -8.43 -21.89
C ILE A 163 1.22 -9.56 -22.74
N GLU A 164 2.02 -10.55 -23.11
CA GLU A 164 1.57 -11.73 -23.86
C GLU A 164 0.56 -12.58 -23.07
N LYS A 165 0.60 -12.52 -21.74
CA LYS A 165 -0.41 -13.08 -20.83
C LYS A 165 -1.67 -12.22 -20.70
N GLY A 166 -1.72 -11.06 -21.34
CA GLY A 166 -2.90 -10.19 -21.37
C GLY A 166 -2.84 -8.99 -20.45
N LEU A 167 -1.75 -8.78 -19.67
CA LEU A 167 -1.62 -7.61 -18.83
C LEU A 167 -1.34 -6.36 -19.68
N ARG A 168 -2.07 -5.28 -19.43
CA ARG A 168 -1.86 -4.03 -20.16
C ARG A 168 -0.50 -3.41 -19.82
N ALA A 169 0.24 -2.96 -20.84
CA ALA A 169 1.56 -2.37 -20.70
C ALA A 169 1.61 -1.17 -19.72
N SER A 170 0.52 -0.41 -19.62
CA SER A 170 0.39 0.73 -18.71
C SER A 170 0.44 0.36 -17.22
N PHE A 171 0.21 -0.89 -16.88
CA PHE A 171 0.27 -1.41 -15.51
C PHE A 171 1.64 -2.02 -15.17
N ILE A 172 2.58 -2.03 -16.12
CA ILE A 172 3.88 -2.64 -15.93
C ILE A 172 4.97 -1.59 -16.08
N ARG A 173 5.72 -1.38 -15.00
CA ARG A 173 6.93 -0.55 -15.00
C ARG A 173 8.16 -1.44 -15.02
N ALA A 174 8.97 -1.38 -16.08
CA ALA A 174 10.23 -2.10 -16.19
C ALA A 174 11.42 -1.13 -16.08
N VAL A 175 12.44 -1.48 -15.29
CA VAL A 175 13.65 -0.70 -15.12
C VAL A 175 14.87 -1.61 -14.98
N GLY A 176 16.01 -1.22 -15.55
CA GLY A 176 17.32 -1.83 -15.31
C GLY A 176 18.09 -1.07 -14.23
N ARG A 177 18.83 -1.81 -13.41
CA ARG A 177 19.73 -1.28 -12.38
C ARG A 177 21.19 -1.66 -12.61
N GLY A 178 21.45 -2.51 -13.61
CA GLY A 178 22.79 -3.04 -13.82
C GLY A 178 23.33 -3.70 -12.55
N GLU A 179 24.59 -3.43 -12.27
CA GLU A 179 25.30 -3.89 -11.07
C GLU A 179 25.19 -2.97 -9.86
N ARG A 180 24.38 -1.89 -9.94
CA ARG A 180 24.29 -0.88 -8.84
C ARG A 180 23.57 -1.36 -7.58
N GLN A 181 22.85 -2.46 -7.67
CA GLN A 181 22.10 -3.04 -6.56
C GLN A 181 22.36 -4.53 -6.47
N LEU A 182 23.55 -4.90 -6.04
CA LEU A 182 23.93 -6.29 -5.83
C LEU A 182 23.17 -6.89 -4.65
N LEU A 183 22.64 -8.09 -4.82
CA LEU A 183 22.10 -8.88 -3.71
C LEU A 183 23.23 -9.45 -2.86
N ILE A 184 24.27 -9.97 -3.52
CA ILE A 184 25.50 -10.43 -2.90
C ILE A 184 26.61 -9.43 -3.30
N PRO A 185 27.19 -8.69 -2.36
CA PRO A 185 28.29 -7.79 -2.65
C PRO A 185 29.49 -8.54 -3.22
N THR A 186 29.99 -8.09 -4.37
CA THR A 186 31.19 -8.63 -5.03
C THR A 186 32.09 -7.46 -5.45
N VAL A 187 33.37 -7.75 -5.65
CA VAL A 187 34.26 -6.83 -6.37
C VAL A 187 33.97 -6.89 -7.88
N ASP A 188 34.57 -5.98 -8.66
CA ASP A 188 34.37 -5.93 -10.11
C ASP A 188 34.81 -7.24 -10.78
N ASN A 189 34.15 -7.60 -11.89
CA ASN A 189 34.38 -8.79 -12.70
C ASN A 189 34.24 -10.13 -11.98
N VAL A 190 33.33 -10.23 -11.04
CA VAL A 190 32.97 -11.48 -10.35
C VAL A 190 31.59 -11.96 -10.79
N ALA A 191 31.54 -13.17 -11.32
CA ALA A 191 30.28 -13.83 -11.66
C ALA A 191 29.54 -14.29 -10.40
N GLU A 192 28.34 -13.80 -10.19
CA GLU A 192 27.48 -14.19 -9.07
C GLU A 192 26.04 -14.40 -9.58
N ILE A 193 25.60 -15.65 -9.55
CA ILE A 193 24.27 -16.04 -10.08
C ILE A 193 23.11 -15.32 -9.38
N LYS A 194 23.22 -15.06 -8.07
CA LYS A 194 22.18 -14.37 -7.31
C LYS A 194 22.04 -12.90 -7.70
N ASN A 195 23.09 -12.31 -8.27
CA ASN A 195 23.05 -10.96 -8.79
C ASN A 195 22.39 -10.88 -10.19
N ARG A 196 22.45 -11.96 -10.98
CA ARG A 196 21.83 -12.07 -12.32
C ARG A 196 20.35 -12.37 -12.23
N ARG A 197 19.56 -11.40 -11.74
CA ARG A 197 18.16 -11.59 -11.40
C ARG A 197 17.25 -10.49 -11.96
N VAL A 198 15.99 -10.81 -12.00
CA VAL A 198 14.90 -9.83 -12.11
C VAL A 198 14.01 -9.97 -10.89
N GLU A 199 13.75 -8.88 -10.23
CA GLU A 199 12.78 -8.77 -9.13
C GLU A 199 11.46 -8.25 -9.70
N VAL A 200 10.35 -8.93 -9.39
CA VAL A 200 9.01 -8.55 -9.82
C VAL A 200 8.14 -8.35 -8.60
N ILE A 201 7.63 -7.15 -8.40
CA ILE A 201 6.69 -6.82 -7.33
C ILE A 201 5.31 -6.66 -7.95
N VAL A 202 4.36 -7.45 -7.48
CA VAL A 202 2.93 -7.39 -7.85
C VAL A 202 2.16 -6.74 -6.71
N ARG A 203 1.46 -5.65 -7.02
CA ARG A 203 0.64 -4.88 -6.07
C ARG A 203 -0.83 -4.88 -6.46
#